data_d760a305989052b4d2870c4391fa73fb
#
_entry.id   d760a305989052b4d2870c4391fa73fb
#
_cell.length_a   1.000
_cell.length_b   1.000
_cell.length_c   1.000
_cell.angle_alpha   90.00
_cell.angle_beta   90.00
_cell.angle_gamma   90.00
#
_symmetry.space_group_name_H-M   'P 1'
#
loop_
_entity.id
_entity.type
_entity.pdbx_description
1 polymer ?
#
loop_
_entity_poly.entity_id
_entity_poly.type
_entity_poly.pdbx_seq_one_letter_code
_entity_poly.pdbx_strand_id
1 'polypeptide(L)'
;VKDYAYILHDKDENKDGELKKPHWHICIRFKDSVPTESICNWFGITENYINKIRGRFGDALAYLTHKNASEKYQYLEESVKSNFDFKKEAEVKQSREADKARKAELVDLITSGLIREYNYTEYITPQEYDKFKKTIDNAFNYRRDKLEGSDRNMKCIYVCGDAGTGKTTWAKDFAQRNKYSYYISS
;
A
#
# COMPACT_ATOMS: atom_id res chain seq x y z
N VAL A 1 20.91 -18.76 13.93
CA VAL A 1 20.46 -17.54 13.25
C VAL A 1 19.89 -17.93 11.90
N LYS A 2 18.73 -17.35 11.51
CA LYS A 2 18.14 -17.53 10.19
C LYS A 2 18.65 -16.46 9.24
N ASP A 3 18.40 -15.21 9.61
CA ASP A 3 18.79 -14.05 8.81
C ASP A 3 19.41 -12.98 9.73
N TYR A 4 20.38 -12.25 9.21
CA TYR A 4 20.93 -11.09 9.89
C TYR A 4 21.32 -10.00 8.90
N ALA A 5 21.26 -8.76 9.37
CA ALA A 5 21.78 -7.59 8.68
C ALA A 5 22.34 -6.61 9.72
N TYR A 6 23.44 -5.93 9.39
CA TYR A 6 24.06 -4.94 10.27
C TYR A 6 24.74 -3.83 9.48
N ILE A 7 24.90 -2.69 10.15
CA ILE A 7 25.55 -1.49 9.62
C ILE A 7 26.21 -0.71 10.74
N LEU A 8 27.29 0.02 10.44
CA LEU A 8 27.88 0.99 11.35
C LEU A 8 27.22 2.35 11.13
N HIS A 9 26.65 2.95 12.17
CA HIS A 9 26.18 4.32 12.20
C HIS A 9 27.27 5.21 12.79
N ASP A 10 27.92 5.98 11.96
CA ASP A 10 29.01 6.89 12.28
C ASP A 10 28.69 8.37 12.01
N LYS A 11 27.49 8.64 11.46
CA LYS A 11 27.03 9.99 11.08
C LYS A 11 25.70 10.39 11.74
N ASP A 12 25.33 9.69 12.81
CA ASP A 12 24.14 10.01 13.59
C ASP A 12 24.40 11.22 14.49
N GLU A 13 23.43 12.11 14.57
CA GLU A 13 23.48 13.29 15.43
C GLU A 13 22.58 13.14 16.67
N ASN A 14 22.94 13.81 17.74
CA ASN A 14 22.09 14.04 18.90
C ASN A 14 21.07 15.15 18.62
N LYS A 15 20.15 15.36 19.55
CA LYS A 15 19.17 16.46 19.46
C LYS A 15 19.82 17.87 19.40
N ASP A 16 21.03 17.97 19.90
CA ASP A 16 21.82 19.21 19.94
C ASP A 16 22.72 19.40 18.70
N GLY A 17 22.60 18.50 17.70
CA GLY A 17 23.39 18.55 16.46
C GLY A 17 24.81 18.00 16.57
N GLU A 18 25.20 17.41 17.71
CA GLU A 18 26.50 16.78 17.89
C GLU A 18 26.51 15.34 17.37
N LEU A 19 27.62 14.94 16.73
CA LEU A 19 27.81 13.56 16.26
C LEU A 19 27.84 12.59 17.44
N LYS A 20 27.05 11.53 17.34
CA LYS A 20 27.09 10.39 18.27
C LYS A 20 28.34 9.57 18.05
N LYS A 21 28.77 8.88 19.09
CA LYS A 21 29.82 7.88 18.96
C LYS A 21 29.40 6.82 17.95
N PRO A 22 30.30 6.39 17.06
CA PRO A 22 30.01 5.31 16.12
C PRO A 22 29.47 4.07 16.85
N HIS A 23 28.39 3.48 16.36
CA HIS A 23 27.75 2.33 16.96
C HIS A 23 27.13 1.41 15.90
N TRP A 24 27.07 0.11 16.24
CA TRP A 24 26.52 -0.89 15.35
C TRP A 24 25.01 -1.04 15.56
N HIS A 25 24.27 -1.05 14.45
CA HIS A 25 22.90 -1.52 14.43
C HIS A 25 22.85 -2.90 13.79
N ILE A 26 22.26 -3.86 14.52
CA ILE A 26 22.21 -5.26 14.12
C ILE A 26 20.76 -5.74 14.20
N CYS A 27 20.22 -6.24 13.09
CA CYS A 27 18.92 -6.92 13.00
C CYS A 27 19.16 -8.41 12.86
N ILE A 28 18.58 -9.22 13.74
CA ILE A 28 18.71 -10.68 13.70
C ILE A 28 17.32 -11.31 13.74
N ARG A 29 17.12 -12.30 12.88
CA ARG A 29 15.96 -13.20 12.91
C ARG A 29 16.43 -14.62 13.22
N PHE A 30 15.88 -15.21 14.25
CA PHE A 30 16.14 -16.59 14.63
C PHE A 30 15.09 -17.52 14.01
N LYS A 31 15.44 -18.80 13.83
CA LYS A 31 14.47 -19.84 13.40
C LYS A 31 13.50 -20.14 14.55
N ASP A 32 14.07 -20.27 15.76
CA ASP A 32 13.39 -20.62 16.99
C ASP A 32 13.49 -19.48 18.01
N SER A 33 12.69 -19.54 19.06
CA SER A 33 12.76 -18.56 20.15
C SER A 33 14.10 -18.67 20.88
N VAL A 34 14.76 -17.54 21.08
CA VAL A 34 16.04 -17.43 21.80
C VAL A 34 15.86 -16.52 23.00
N PRO A 35 16.26 -16.95 24.22
CA PRO A 35 16.24 -16.10 25.38
C PRO A 35 17.10 -14.86 25.22
N THR A 36 16.61 -13.70 25.69
CA THR A 36 17.34 -12.42 25.61
C THR A 36 18.70 -12.51 26.30
N GLU A 37 18.77 -13.21 27.43
CA GLU A 37 20.03 -13.45 28.20
C GLU A 37 21.10 -14.13 27.33
N SER A 38 20.72 -15.11 26.51
CA SER A 38 21.68 -15.77 25.60
C SER A 38 22.25 -14.79 24.57
N ILE A 39 21.42 -13.88 24.05
CA ILE A 39 21.87 -12.85 23.12
C ILE A 39 22.82 -11.87 23.82
N CYS A 40 22.49 -11.44 25.05
CA CYS A 40 23.37 -10.60 25.86
C CYS A 40 24.74 -11.23 26.03
N ASN A 41 24.77 -12.51 26.37
CA ASN A 41 26.02 -13.25 26.57
C ASN A 41 26.84 -13.38 25.27
N TRP A 42 26.21 -13.63 24.15
CA TRP A 42 26.92 -13.75 22.87
C TRP A 42 27.57 -12.46 22.40
N PHE A 43 26.93 -11.31 22.66
CA PHE A 43 27.42 -10.00 22.24
C PHE A 43 28.16 -9.23 23.36
N GLY A 44 28.16 -9.71 24.56
CA GLY A 44 28.77 -9.01 25.70
C GLY A 44 28.05 -7.69 26.04
N ILE A 45 26.73 -7.65 25.86
CA ILE A 45 25.90 -6.45 26.04
C ILE A 45 24.83 -6.68 27.13
N THR A 46 24.25 -5.59 27.60
CA THR A 46 23.09 -5.62 28.50
C THR A 46 21.78 -5.59 27.74
N GLU A 47 20.70 -6.03 28.37
CA GLU A 47 19.37 -6.13 27.77
C GLU A 47 18.85 -4.79 27.22
N ASN A 48 19.31 -3.66 27.77
CA ASN A 48 18.93 -2.32 27.30
C ASN A 48 19.28 -2.03 25.83
N TYR A 49 20.25 -2.77 25.28
CA TYR A 49 20.64 -2.66 23.88
C TYR A 49 19.84 -3.58 22.95
N ILE A 50 18.93 -4.39 23.51
CA ILE A 50 18.14 -5.34 22.73
C ILE A 50 16.70 -4.86 22.61
N ASN A 51 16.26 -4.64 21.37
CA ASN A 51 14.88 -4.32 21.04
C ASN A 51 14.22 -5.49 20.32
N LYS A 52 13.14 -6.04 20.89
CA LYS A 52 12.34 -7.06 20.22
C LYS A 52 11.52 -6.44 19.10
N ILE A 53 11.69 -6.96 17.88
CA ILE A 53 10.92 -6.51 16.72
C ILE A 53 9.46 -6.95 16.90
N ARG A 54 8.56 -6.00 17.13
CA ARG A 54 7.11 -6.25 17.30
C ARG A 54 6.34 -6.23 15.98
N GLY A 55 6.95 -5.73 14.90
CA GLY A 55 6.41 -5.62 13.57
C GLY A 55 7.03 -6.61 12.59
N ARG A 56 7.02 -6.25 11.31
CA ARG A 56 7.65 -7.03 10.25
C ARG A 56 9.16 -6.82 10.26
N PHE A 57 9.91 -7.88 9.95
CA PHE A 57 11.37 -7.80 9.87
C PHE A 57 11.85 -6.74 8.87
N GLY A 58 11.16 -6.58 7.73
CA GLY A 58 11.47 -5.53 6.75
C GLY A 58 11.34 -4.09 7.31
N ASP A 59 10.49 -3.85 8.32
CA ASP A 59 10.39 -2.53 8.96
C ASP A 59 11.61 -2.25 9.83
N ALA A 60 12.15 -3.26 10.50
CA ALA A 60 13.40 -3.16 11.22
C ALA A 60 14.60 -2.96 10.28
N LEU A 61 14.60 -3.61 9.10
CA LEU A 61 15.65 -3.41 8.10
C LEU A 61 15.68 -1.99 7.56
N ALA A 62 14.52 -1.35 7.36
CA ALA A 62 14.46 0.05 6.92
C ALA A 62 15.10 1.03 7.92
N TYR A 63 15.15 0.66 9.20
CA TYR A 63 15.83 1.44 10.22
C TYR A 63 17.36 1.44 10.06
N LEU A 64 17.95 0.39 9.50
CA LEU A 64 19.38 0.30 9.27
C LEU A 64 19.89 1.41 8.33
N THR A 65 19.08 1.81 7.36
CA THR A 65 19.41 2.89 6.42
C THR A 65 18.69 4.20 6.72
N HIS A 66 17.91 4.27 7.81
CA HIS A 66 17.04 5.38 8.20
C HIS A 66 15.95 5.75 7.17
N LYS A 67 15.61 4.86 6.24
CA LYS A 67 14.53 5.10 5.25
C LYS A 67 13.16 5.41 5.87
N ASN A 68 12.95 5.01 7.12
CA ASN A 68 11.74 5.30 7.90
C ASN A 68 11.88 6.54 8.82
N ALA A 69 12.98 7.28 8.74
CA ALA A 69 13.30 8.45 9.54
C ALA A 69 14.06 9.46 8.66
N SER A 70 13.31 10.18 7.80
CA SER A 70 13.87 11.08 6.79
C SER A 70 14.65 12.29 7.37
N GLU A 71 14.41 12.59 8.64
CA GLU A 71 15.12 13.65 9.40
C GLU A 71 16.53 13.23 9.80
N LYS A 72 16.88 11.94 9.69
CA LYS A 72 18.20 11.43 10.03
C LYS A 72 19.09 11.28 8.81
N TYR A 73 20.40 11.15 9.04
CA TYR A 73 21.34 10.83 7.97
C TYR A 73 20.92 9.53 7.26
N GLN A 74 20.81 9.56 5.93
CA GLN A 74 20.41 8.40 5.14
C GLN A 74 21.64 7.59 4.72
N TYR A 75 21.76 6.39 5.26
CA TYR A 75 22.85 5.46 4.91
C TYR A 75 22.56 4.73 3.60
N LEU A 76 23.61 4.45 2.83
CA LEU A 76 23.49 3.69 1.59
C LEU A 76 23.23 2.22 1.87
N GLU A 77 22.40 1.58 1.06
CA GLU A 77 22.09 0.15 1.18
C GLU A 77 23.33 -0.73 1.00
N GLU A 78 24.29 -0.29 0.18
CA GLU A 78 25.58 -0.98 -0.04
C GLU A 78 26.43 -1.07 1.25
N SER A 79 26.21 -0.20 2.20
CA SER A 79 26.91 -0.22 3.50
C SER A 79 26.36 -1.29 4.46
N VAL A 80 25.19 -1.83 4.16
CA VAL A 80 24.57 -2.89 4.97
C VAL A 80 25.21 -4.24 4.64
N LYS A 81 25.64 -4.95 5.64
CA LYS A 81 26.11 -6.34 5.53
C LYS A 81 25.01 -7.29 5.97
N SER A 82 24.70 -8.30 5.14
CA SER A 82 23.64 -9.26 5.40
C SER A 82 23.97 -10.62 4.83
N ASN A 83 23.30 -11.68 5.32
CA ASN A 83 23.34 -13.03 4.74
C ASN A 83 22.20 -13.31 3.74
N PHE A 84 21.48 -12.28 3.35
CA PHE A 84 20.40 -12.33 2.35
C PHE A 84 20.46 -11.09 1.46
N ASP A 85 19.68 -11.08 0.39
CA ASP A 85 19.55 -9.92 -0.51
C ASP A 85 18.75 -8.81 0.16
N PHE A 86 19.48 -7.86 0.80
CA PHE A 86 18.90 -6.71 1.52
C PHE A 86 18.08 -5.80 0.58
N LYS A 87 18.57 -5.57 -0.65
CA LYS A 87 17.89 -4.71 -1.63
C LYS A 87 16.53 -5.27 -2.01
N LYS A 88 16.48 -6.57 -2.28
CA LYS A 88 15.24 -7.27 -2.63
C LYS A 88 14.21 -7.20 -1.50
N GLU A 89 14.61 -7.38 -0.25
CA GLU A 89 13.70 -7.24 0.90
C GLU A 89 13.20 -5.80 1.08
N ALA A 90 14.04 -4.79 0.80
CA ALA A 90 13.66 -3.38 0.81
C ALA A 90 12.66 -3.03 -0.31
N GLU A 91 12.87 -3.55 -1.52
CA GLU A 91 11.95 -3.39 -2.67
C GLU A 91 10.58 -4.01 -2.40
N VAL A 92 10.54 -5.21 -1.80
CA VAL A 92 9.28 -5.85 -1.40
C VAL A 92 8.49 -4.98 -0.43
N LYS A 93 9.15 -4.31 0.51
CA LYS A 93 8.48 -3.37 1.42
C LYS A 93 7.88 -2.19 0.66
N GLN A 94 8.66 -1.54 -0.19
CA GLN A 94 8.22 -0.39 -1.00
C GLN A 94 7.03 -0.75 -1.90
N SER A 95 7.08 -1.91 -2.57
CA SER A 95 5.97 -2.42 -3.37
C SER A 95 4.69 -2.62 -2.54
N ARG A 96 4.78 -3.16 -1.33
CA ARG A 96 3.63 -3.35 -0.44
C ARG A 96 3.02 -2.04 0.04
N GLU A 97 3.84 -1.02 0.33
CA GLU A 97 3.37 0.31 0.72
C GLU A 97 2.66 1.00 -0.45
N ALA A 98 3.22 0.91 -1.66
CA ALA A 98 2.59 1.39 -2.89
C ALA A 98 1.25 0.69 -3.14
N ASP A 99 1.17 -0.63 -2.97
CA ASP A 99 -0.07 -1.40 -3.10
C ASP A 99 -1.12 -0.98 -2.07
N LYS A 100 -0.71 -0.71 -0.84
CA LYS A 100 -1.62 -0.23 0.21
C LYS A 100 -2.17 1.15 -0.12
N ALA A 101 -1.32 2.07 -0.57
CA ALA A 101 -1.72 3.40 -1.00
C ALA A 101 -2.68 3.33 -2.18
N ARG A 102 -2.36 2.53 -3.21
CA ARG A 102 -3.20 2.35 -4.39
C ARG A 102 -4.57 1.74 -4.05
N LYS A 103 -4.62 0.77 -3.13
CA LYS A 103 -5.90 0.22 -2.64
C LYS A 103 -6.76 1.27 -1.96
N ALA A 104 -6.19 2.11 -1.12
CA ALA A 104 -6.92 3.18 -0.45
C ALA A 104 -7.48 4.17 -1.48
N GLU A 105 -6.65 4.61 -2.43
CA GLU A 105 -7.06 5.47 -3.53
C GLU A 105 -8.23 4.89 -4.33
N LEU A 106 -8.16 3.61 -4.72
CA LEU A 106 -9.24 2.94 -5.47
C LEU A 106 -10.54 2.90 -4.66
N VAL A 107 -10.47 2.63 -3.36
CA VAL A 107 -11.65 2.66 -2.48
C VAL A 107 -12.27 4.06 -2.48
N ASP A 108 -11.46 5.12 -2.33
CA ASP A 108 -11.95 6.50 -2.32
C ASP A 108 -12.57 6.90 -3.66
N LEU A 109 -11.93 6.56 -4.78
CA LEU A 109 -12.43 6.86 -6.12
C LEU A 109 -13.75 6.13 -6.43
N ILE A 110 -13.91 4.88 -5.98
CA ILE A 110 -15.16 4.11 -6.16
C ILE A 110 -16.25 4.63 -5.24
N THR A 111 -15.96 4.84 -3.97
CA THR A 111 -16.97 5.27 -3.00
C THR A 111 -17.44 6.70 -3.22
N SER A 112 -16.59 7.59 -3.73
CA SER A 112 -16.95 8.93 -4.18
C SER A 112 -17.79 8.92 -5.47
N GLY A 113 -17.70 7.84 -6.26
CA GLY A 113 -18.44 7.67 -7.52
C GLY A 113 -17.75 8.20 -8.75
N LEU A 114 -16.47 8.51 -8.69
CA LEU A 114 -15.65 8.80 -9.86
C LEU A 114 -15.47 7.55 -10.71
N ILE A 115 -15.11 6.43 -10.04
CA ILE A 115 -15.06 5.12 -10.67
C ILE A 115 -16.39 4.39 -10.42
N ARG A 116 -16.99 3.89 -11.49
CA ARG A 116 -18.26 3.15 -11.51
C ARG A 116 -18.11 1.87 -12.29
N GLU A 117 -19.08 0.95 -12.16
CA GLU A 117 -19.07 -0.37 -12.81
C GLU A 117 -19.00 -0.29 -14.34
N TYR A 118 -19.38 0.81 -14.96
CA TYR A 118 -19.33 1.00 -16.42
C TYR A 118 -18.06 1.67 -16.95
N ASN A 119 -17.27 2.36 -16.11
CA ASN A 119 -16.05 3.07 -16.53
C ASN A 119 -14.77 2.62 -15.81
N TYR A 120 -14.85 1.59 -14.95
CA TYR A 120 -13.68 1.17 -14.15
C TYR A 120 -12.48 0.75 -15.00
N THR A 121 -12.72 0.27 -16.23
CA THR A 121 -11.67 -0.12 -17.18
C THR A 121 -10.82 1.06 -17.68
N GLU A 122 -11.28 2.29 -17.51
CA GLU A 122 -10.53 3.51 -17.85
C GLU A 122 -9.50 3.88 -16.74
N TYR A 123 -9.70 3.39 -15.53
CA TYR A 123 -8.93 3.76 -14.33
C TYR A 123 -8.12 2.61 -13.72
N ILE A 124 -8.51 1.38 -14.03
CA ILE A 124 -7.99 0.15 -13.42
C ILE A 124 -7.51 -0.78 -14.53
N THR A 125 -6.22 -1.10 -14.51
CA THR A 125 -5.66 -2.06 -15.46
C THR A 125 -6.12 -3.49 -15.15
N PRO A 126 -6.11 -4.42 -16.12
CA PRO A 126 -6.46 -5.82 -15.86
C PRO A 126 -5.63 -6.46 -14.74
N GLN A 127 -4.34 -6.12 -14.65
CA GLN A 127 -3.43 -6.61 -13.62
C GLN A 127 -3.79 -6.07 -12.23
N GLU A 128 -4.13 -4.77 -12.14
CA GLU A 128 -4.62 -4.18 -10.89
C GLU A 128 -5.96 -4.76 -10.48
N TYR A 129 -6.86 -5.00 -11.45
CA TYR A 129 -8.16 -5.60 -11.17
C TYR A 129 -7.98 -7.01 -10.57
N ASP A 130 -7.17 -7.85 -11.18
CA ASP A 130 -6.88 -9.19 -10.65
C ASP A 130 -6.26 -9.11 -9.23
N LYS A 131 -5.25 -8.27 -9.07
CA LYS A 131 -4.51 -8.09 -7.81
C LYS A 131 -5.39 -7.55 -6.68
N PHE A 132 -6.32 -6.64 -6.97
CA PHE A 132 -7.13 -5.92 -5.98
C PHE A 132 -8.62 -6.26 -6.03
N LYS A 133 -9.01 -7.29 -6.77
CA LYS A 133 -10.40 -7.68 -7.05
C LYS A 133 -11.29 -7.59 -5.81
N LYS A 134 -10.92 -8.28 -4.73
CA LYS A 134 -11.71 -8.26 -3.50
C LYS A 134 -11.93 -6.86 -2.92
N THR A 135 -10.92 -5.99 -3.01
CA THR A 135 -11.02 -4.61 -2.52
C THR A 135 -11.97 -3.80 -3.39
N ILE A 136 -11.88 -3.96 -4.71
CA ILE A 136 -12.71 -3.29 -5.70
C ILE A 136 -14.17 -3.71 -5.56
N ASP A 137 -14.43 -5.02 -5.52
CA ASP A 137 -15.78 -5.58 -5.36
C ASP A 137 -16.43 -5.10 -4.05
N ASN A 138 -15.69 -5.10 -2.94
CA ASN A 138 -16.18 -4.60 -1.66
C ASN A 138 -16.50 -3.10 -1.70
N ALA A 139 -15.69 -2.30 -2.38
CA ALA A 139 -15.92 -0.86 -2.53
C ALA A 139 -17.17 -0.57 -3.37
N PHE A 140 -17.40 -1.32 -4.45
CA PHE A 140 -18.63 -1.23 -5.24
C PHE A 140 -19.87 -1.65 -4.43
N ASN A 141 -19.78 -2.75 -3.69
CA ASN A 141 -20.89 -3.20 -2.82
C ASN A 141 -21.21 -2.15 -1.77
N TYR A 142 -20.20 -1.64 -1.04
CA TYR A 142 -20.39 -0.56 -0.06
C TYR A 142 -21.08 0.67 -0.66
N ARG A 143 -20.66 1.07 -1.87
CA ARG A 143 -21.31 2.18 -2.56
C ARG A 143 -22.76 1.87 -2.93
N ARG A 144 -23.05 0.66 -3.40
CA ARG A 144 -24.40 0.21 -3.75
C ARG A 144 -25.31 0.28 -2.52
N ASP A 145 -24.89 -0.31 -1.41
CA ASP A 145 -25.63 -0.30 -0.15
C ASP A 145 -25.93 1.13 0.32
N LYS A 146 -24.92 2.01 0.24
CA LYS A 146 -25.09 3.43 0.56
C LYS A 146 -26.12 4.12 -0.34
N LEU A 147 -26.16 3.78 -1.61
CA LEU A 147 -27.13 4.36 -2.56
C LEU A 147 -28.52 3.78 -2.40
N GLU A 148 -28.69 2.52 -2.03
CA GLU A 148 -29.97 1.88 -1.77
C GLU A 148 -30.66 2.49 -0.55
N GLY A 149 -29.89 2.85 0.47
CA GLY A 149 -30.41 3.52 1.68
C GLY A 149 -30.71 5.00 1.54
N SER A 150 -30.55 5.60 0.34
CA SER A 150 -30.75 7.04 0.11
C SER A 150 -31.92 7.33 -0.81
N ASP A 151 -32.78 8.29 -0.44
CA ASP A 151 -33.78 8.83 -1.34
C ASP A 151 -33.12 9.56 -2.51
N ARG A 152 -33.45 9.15 -3.72
CA ARG A 152 -32.92 9.74 -4.94
C ARG A 152 -34.04 10.25 -5.84
N ASN A 153 -33.92 11.47 -6.30
CA ASN A 153 -34.80 11.99 -7.33
C ASN A 153 -34.41 11.38 -8.68
N MET A 154 -35.04 10.27 -9.02
CA MET A 154 -34.78 9.58 -10.28
C MET A 154 -35.77 10.04 -11.36
N LYS A 155 -35.22 10.38 -12.55
CA LYS A 155 -36.03 10.59 -13.74
C LYS A 155 -35.95 9.33 -14.60
N CYS A 156 -37.09 8.75 -14.91
CA CYS A 156 -37.21 7.65 -15.84
C CYS A 156 -37.72 8.19 -17.17
N ILE A 157 -37.01 7.93 -18.28
CA ILE A 157 -37.40 8.29 -19.63
C ILE A 157 -37.67 7.00 -20.40
N TYR A 158 -38.91 6.81 -20.84
CA TYR A 158 -39.29 5.65 -21.66
C TYR A 158 -39.26 6.04 -23.12
N VAL A 159 -38.50 5.32 -23.95
CA VAL A 159 -38.38 5.54 -25.39
C VAL A 159 -38.99 4.36 -26.13
N CYS A 160 -40.08 4.56 -26.82
CA CYS A 160 -40.76 3.53 -27.60
C CYS A 160 -40.75 3.82 -29.10
N GLY A 161 -41.02 2.83 -29.91
CA GLY A 161 -41.06 2.87 -31.37
C GLY A 161 -40.67 1.53 -31.98
N ASP A 162 -40.85 1.38 -33.28
CA ASP A 162 -40.59 0.14 -34.04
C ASP A 162 -39.09 -0.25 -34.02
N ALA A 163 -38.80 -1.50 -34.35
CA ALA A 163 -37.42 -1.97 -34.46
C ALA A 163 -36.67 -1.16 -35.55
N GLY A 164 -35.41 -0.83 -35.30
CA GLY A 164 -34.59 -0.09 -36.26
C GLY A 164 -34.78 1.44 -36.29
N THR A 165 -35.71 2.02 -35.51
CA THR A 165 -35.99 3.49 -35.51
C THR A 165 -34.93 4.35 -34.78
N GLY A 166 -33.81 3.77 -34.37
CA GLY A 166 -32.70 4.53 -33.77
C GLY A 166 -32.86 4.84 -32.26
N LYS A 167 -33.74 4.14 -31.50
CA LYS A 167 -33.97 4.37 -30.09
C LYS A 167 -32.69 4.36 -29.24
N THR A 168 -31.84 3.35 -29.46
CA THR A 168 -30.56 3.21 -28.74
C THR A 168 -29.61 4.34 -29.12
N THR A 169 -29.56 4.74 -30.37
CA THR A 169 -28.74 5.88 -30.82
C THR A 169 -29.20 7.17 -30.16
N TRP A 170 -30.51 7.40 -30.16
CA TRP A 170 -31.12 8.57 -29.52
C TRP A 170 -30.78 8.60 -28.01
N ALA A 171 -30.89 7.47 -27.31
CA ALA A 171 -30.58 7.40 -25.87
C ALA A 171 -29.11 7.70 -25.59
N LYS A 172 -28.19 7.20 -26.42
CA LYS A 172 -26.75 7.52 -26.32
C LYS A 172 -26.50 9.01 -26.55
N ASP A 173 -27.04 9.58 -27.61
CA ASP A 173 -26.89 11.01 -27.91
C ASP A 173 -27.49 11.89 -26.84
N PHE A 174 -28.63 11.51 -26.28
CA PHE A 174 -29.26 12.21 -25.15
C PHE A 174 -28.34 12.20 -23.91
N ALA A 175 -27.81 11.05 -23.57
CA ALA A 175 -26.88 10.93 -22.43
C ALA A 175 -25.63 11.77 -22.66
N GLN A 176 -25.01 11.73 -23.84
CA GLN A 176 -23.82 12.52 -24.15
C GLN A 176 -24.07 14.03 -24.05
N ARG A 177 -25.17 14.54 -24.67
CA ARG A 177 -25.54 15.97 -24.67
C ARG A 177 -25.78 16.49 -23.25
N ASN A 178 -26.32 15.64 -22.35
CA ASN A 178 -26.59 15.99 -20.96
C ASN A 178 -25.43 15.63 -20.01
N LYS A 179 -24.30 15.15 -20.55
CA LYS A 179 -23.14 14.66 -19.76
C LYS A 179 -23.52 13.57 -18.76
N TYR A 180 -24.48 12.74 -19.10
CA TYR A 180 -24.88 11.58 -18.30
C TYR A 180 -24.04 10.37 -18.69
N SER A 181 -23.68 9.61 -17.69
CA SER A 181 -23.16 8.27 -17.93
C SER A 181 -24.31 7.32 -18.21
N TYR A 182 -24.14 6.41 -19.14
CA TYR A 182 -25.18 5.45 -19.50
C TYR A 182 -24.65 4.02 -19.45
N TYR A 183 -25.56 3.11 -19.21
CA TYR A 183 -25.34 1.67 -19.24
C TYR A 183 -26.38 1.03 -20.16
N ILE A 184 -25.95 0.12 -21.03
CA ILE A 184 -26.82 -0.64 -21.91
C ILE A 184 -26.82 -2.08 -21.43
N SER A 185 -27.95 -2.56 -20.91
CA SER A 185 -28.16 -3.98 -20.69
C SER A 185 -28.66 -4.64 -21.98
N SER A 186 -28.04 -5.74 -22.33
CA SER A 186 -28.52 -6.64 -23.42
C SER A 186 -29.47 -7.64 -22.85
#